data_77ec1c04f72953a805fb52cab3baa048
#
_entry.id   77ec1c04f72953a805fb52cab3baa048
#
_cell.length_a   1.000
_cell.length_b   1.000
_cell.length_c   1.000
_cell.angle_alpha   90.00
_cell.angle_beta   90.00
_cell.angle_gamma   90.00
#
_symmetry.space_group_name_H-M   'P 1'
#
loop_
_entity.id
_entity.type
_entity.pdbx_description
1 polymer ?
#
loop_
_entity_poly.entity_id
_entity_poly.type
_entity_poly.pdbx_seq_one_letter_code
_entity_poly.pdbx_strand_id
1 'polypeptide(L)'
;NCTYYVLDPADKYELTDVIPIGKSFPNERVFLLDEADQEVTEAGMNGEICVSSSELALGYYNAPDKTAQVFVQNPLNHLYDERIYRTGDLAKYDAEGNLVYISRKDFQIKHLGHRIELGEIEVAANAVNGISRSCCIYEAEKERLLLFYTGECEKRQLIKRLRGALPPYMIPNMALRLAEMP
;
A
#
# COMPACT_ATOMS: atom_id res chain seq x y z
N ASN A 1 -16.50 1.60 1.05
CA ASN A 1 -16.04 2.59 0.03
C ASN A 1 -16.29 3.98 0.56
N CYS A 2 -15.37 4.91 0.36
CA CYS A 2 -15.45 6.28 0.83
C CYS A 2 -15.40 7.32 -0.30
N THR A 3 -15.16 6.87 -1.54
CA THR A 3 -15.10 7.74 -2.73
C THR A 3 -15.88 7.15 -3.90
N TYR A 4 -16.28 8.01 -4.82
CA TYR A 4 -16.90 7.65 -6.10
C TYR A 4 -16.43 8.57 -7.22
N TYR A 5 -16.39 8.06 -8.42
CA TYR A 5 -16.16 8.80 -9.65
C TYR A 5 -17.30 8.50 -10.64
N VAL A 6 -17.82 9.52 -11.27
CA VAL A 6 -18.87 9.37 -12.29
C VAL A 6 -18.20 9.44 -13.65
N LEU A 7 -18.21 8.32 -14.37
CA LEU A 7 -17.74 8.26 -15.74
C LEU A 7 -18.75 8.97 -16.67
N ASP A 8 -18.30 9.94 -17.45
CA ASP A 8 -19.12 10.49 -18.52
C ASP A 8 -19.07 9.54 -19.72
N PRO A 9 -20.20 9.06 -20.25
CA PRO A 9 -20.23 8.22 -21.44
C PRO A 9 -19.65 8.90 -22.70
N ALA A 10 -19.54 10.23 -22.70
CA ALA A 10 -18.91 11.00 -23.76
C ALA A 10 -17.37 10.99 -23.67
N ASP A 11 -16.79 10.69 -22.51
CA ASP A 11 -15.37 10.62 -22.30
C ASP A 11 -14.82 9.34 -22.94
N LYS A 12 -13.80 9.51 -23.76
CA LYS A 12 -13.07 8.38 -24.35
C LYS A 12 -11.89 8.03 -23.46
N TYR A 13 -12.10 7.10 -22.55
CA TYR A 13 -10.99 6.52 -21.77
C TYR A 13 -10.29 5.44 -22.59
N GLU A 14 -8.99 5.54 -22.70
CA GLU A 14 -8.16 4.48 -23.24
C GLU A 14 -7.77 3.48 -22.11
N LEU A 15 -7.39 2.26 -22.48
CA LEU A 15 -6.99 1.23 -21.49
C LEU A 15 -5.78 1.63 -20.63
N THR A 16 -5.03 2.64 -21.05
CA THR A 16 -3.85 3.19 -20.37
C THR A 16 -4.18 4.37 -19.45
N ASP A 17 -5.41 4.89 -19.50
CA ASP A 17 -5.79 6.05 -18.71
C ASP A 17 -5.99 5.67 -17.24
N VAL A 18 -5.44 6.49 -16.36
CA VAL A 18 -5.67 6.35 -14.93
C VAL A 18 -6.99 7.02 -14.58
N ILE A 19 -8.01 6.19 -14.36
CA ILE A 19 -9.33 6.68 -13.92
C ILE A 19 -9.23 7.16 -12.47
N PRO A 20 -9.67 8.41 -12.14
CA PRO A 20 -9.71 8.88 -10.78
C PRO A 20 -10.58 8.00 -9.87
N ILE A 21 -10.23 7.91 -8.59
CA ILE A 21 -11.11 7.33 -7.57
C ILE A 21 -12.18 8.34 -7.11
N GLY A 22 -12.07 9.58 -7.57
CA GLY A 22 -13.09 10.62 -7.51
C GLY A 22 -13.14 11.41 -6.22
N LYS A 23 -14.34 11.68 -5.73
CA LYS A 23 -14.62 12.53 -4.56
C LYS A 23 -15.26 11.74 -3.45
N SER A 24 -15.20 12.25 -2.23
CA SER A 24 -15.85 11.62 -1.06
C SER A 24 -17.36 11.53 -1.24
N PHE A 25 -17.97 10.48 -0.65
CA PHE A 25 -19.42 10.43 -0.49
C PHE A 25 -19.93 11.58 0.40
N PRO A 26 -21.20 11.98 0.26
CA PRO A 26 -21.84 12.85 1.23
C PRO A 26 -21.73 12.29 2.65
N ASN A 27 -21.46 13.15 3.63
CA ASN A 27 -21.25 12.82 5.05
C ASN A 27 -19.93 12.10 5.36
N GLU A 28 -19.04 11.94 4.39
CA GLU A 28 -17.67 11.50 4.59
C GLU A 28 -16.70 12.61 4.21
N ARG A 29 -15.59 12.69 4.93
CA ARG A 29 -14.47 13.55 4.57
C ARG A 29 -13.30 12.65 4.20
N VAL A 30 -12.91 12.69 2.93
CA VAL A 30 -11.69 12.06 2.43
C VAL A 30 -10.73 13.18 2.04
N PHE A 31 -9.54 13.15 2.58
CA PHE A 31 -8.53 14.18 2.40
C PHE A 31 -7.14 13.57 2.40
N LEU A 32 -6.15 14.36 1.99
CA LEU A 32 -4.77 13.92 1.90
C LEU A 32 -3.94 14.57 3.00
N LEU A 33 -3.08 13.80 3.66
CA LEU A 33 -2.04 14.29 4.56
C LEU A 33 -0.65 14.02 3.97
N ASP A 34 0.23 14.99 4.06
CA ASP A 34 1.65 14.81 3.75
C ASP A 34 2.41 14.13 4.91
N GLU A 35 3.73 14.00 4.76
CA GLU A 35 4.59 13.39 5.79
C GLU A 35 4.72 14.22 7.07
N ALA A 36 4.38 15.51 7.01
CA ALA A 36 4.38 16.43 8.15
C ALA A 36 2.97 16.59 8.78
N ASP A 37 2.02 15.72 8.41
CA ASP A 37 0.61 15.74 8.84
C ASP A 37 -0.12 17.06 8.47
N GLN A 38 0.31 17.72 7.40
CA GLN A 38 -0.38 18.88 6.83
C GLN A 38 -1.35 18.44 5.71
N GLU A 39 -2.48 19.14 5.61
CA GLU A 39 -3.45 18.85 4.57
C GLU A 39 -2.91 19.25 3.19
N VAL A 40 -2.88 18.29 2.27
CA VAL A 40 -2.53 18.52 0.87
C VAL A 40 -3.79 18.96 0.12
N THR A 41 -3.78 20.19 -0.39
CA THR A 41 -4.91 20.75 -1.16
C THR A 41 -4.52 21.10 -2.60
N GLU A 42 -3.23 21.16 -2.91
CA GLU A 42 -2.73 21.51 -4.23
C GLU A 42 -2.76 20.32 -5.19
N ALA A 43 -3.23 20.54 -6.41
CA ALA A 43 -3.24 19.54 -7.47
C ALA A 43 -1.82 19.07 -7.80
N GLY A 44 -1.67 17.75 -8.00
CA GLY A 44 -0.39 17.12 -8.32
C GLY A 44 0.49 16.78 -7.12
N MET A 45 0.24 17.33 -5.94
CA MET A 45 0.97 16.99 -4.71
C MET A 45 0.48 15.66 -4.13
N ASN A 46 1.42 14.82 -3.73
CA ASN A 46 1.11 13.50 -3.16
C ASN A 46 0.80 13.60 -1.66
N GLY A 47 -0.16 12.79 -1.21
CA GLY A 47 -0.46 12.62 0.20
C GLY A 47 -1.08 11.26 0.49
N GLU A 48 -1.11 10.88 1.76
CA GLU A 48 -1.79 9.69 2.24
C GLU A 48 -3.30 9.95 2.34
N ILE A 49 -4.11 9.08 1.77
CA ILE A 49 -5.57 9.15 1.90
C ILE A 49 -5.96 8.91 3.36
N CYS A 50 -6.64 9.89 3.94
CA CYS A 50 -7.23 9.80 5.26
C CYS A 50 -8.76 9.95 5.17
N VAL A 51 -9.46 9.23 6.04
CA VAL A 51 -10.93 9.23 6.06
C VAL A 51 -11.43 9.61 7.44
N SER A 52 -12.31 10.61 7.52
CA SER A 52 -13.14 10.95 8.68
C SER A 52 -14.60 10.68 8.33
N SER A 53 -15.25 9.83 9.09
CA SER A 53 -16.63 9.43 8.85
C SER A 53 -17.28 8.91 10.12
N SER A 54 -18.59 9.08 10.25
CA SER A 54 -19.38 8.43 11.30
C SER A 54 -19.48 6.90 11.14
N GLU A 55 -19.11 6.38 9.99
CA GLU A 55 -19.13 4.95 9.65
C GLU A 55 -17.78 4.26 9.87
N LEU A 56 -16.78 4.97 10.43
CA LEU A 56 -15.49 4.36 10.74
C LEU A 56 -15.66 3.19 11.71
N ALA A 57 -14.99 2.08 11.37
CA ALA A 57 -14.91 0.93 12.26
C ALA A 57 -14.26 1.30 13.60
N LEU A 58 -14.57 0.57 14.66
CA LEU A 58 -13.93 0.74 15.97
C LEU A 58 -12.45 0.34 15.95
N GLY A 59 -12.07 -0.49 14.99
CA GLY A 59 -10.70 -0.96 14.80
C GLY A 59 -10.65 -2.37 14.24
N TYR A 60 -9.46 -2.95 14.20
CA TYR A 60 -9.25 -4.34 13.82
C TYR A 60 -9.56 -5.28 14.98
N TYR A 61 -10.32 -6.34 14.68
CA TYR A 61 -10.68 -7.34 15.68
C TYR A 61 -9.43 -8.00 16.29
N ASN A 62 -9.35 -8.01 17.62
CA ASN A 62 -8.26 -8.58 18.41
C ASN A 62 -6.84 -8.10 18.03
N ALA A 63 -6.72 -6.87 17.48
CA ALA A 63 -5.46 -6.27 17.06
C ALA A 63 -5.38 -4.79 17.50
N PRO A 64 -5.25 -4.51 18.83
CA PRO A 64 -5.25 -3.15 19.36
C PRO A 64 -4.06 -2.33 18.85
N ASP A 65 -2.87 -2.92 18.75
CA ASP A 65 -1.66 -2.22 18.28
C ASP A 65 -1.81 -1.77 16.82
N LYS A 66 -2.33 -2.65 15.96
CA LYS A 66 -2.63 -2.30 14.57
C LYS A 66 -3.72 -1.23 14.49
N THR A 67 -4.72 -1.30 15.35
CA THR A 67 -5.79 -0.30 15.43
C THR A 67 -5.22 1.07 15.78
N ALA A 68 -4.38 1.16 16.81
CA ALA A 68 -3.79 2.41 17.26
C ALA A 68 -2.88 3.08 16.23
N GLN A 69 -2.29 2.30 15.32
CA GLN A 69 -1.42 2.81 14.26
C GLN A 69 -2.18 3.53 13.15
N VAL A 70 -3.42 3.13 12.85
CA VAL A 70 -4.15 3.62 11.68
C VAL A 70 -5.45 4.35 12.01
N PHE A 71 -6.06 4.08 13.17
CA PHE A 71 -7.20 4.84 13.67
C PHE A 71 -6.69 5.84 14.71
N VAL A 72 -6.35 7.03 14.25
CA VAL A 72 -5.65 8.05 15.02
C VAL A 72 -6.50 9.31 15.20
N GLN A 73 -6.09 10.18 16.11
CA GLN A 73 -6.63 11.53 16.19
C GLN A 73 -6.33 12.29 14.91
N ASN A 74 -7.29 13.05 14.39
CA ASN A 74 -7.08 13.94 13.24
C ASN A 74 -6.06 15.03 13.63
N PRO A 75 -4.87 15.06 12.98
CA PRO A 75 -3.85 16.05 13.31
C PRO A 75 -4.26 17.49 12.96
N LEU A 76 -5.24 17.66 12.10
CA LEU A 76 -5.77 18.97 11.70
C LEU A 76 -6.80 19.52 12.70
N ASN A 77 -7.33 18.68 13.59
CA ASN A 77 -8.36 19.06 14.56
C ASN A 77 -7.80 19.06 16.00
N HIS A 78 -7.69 20.25 16.58
CA HIS A 78 -7.21 20.46 17.94
C HIS A 78 -8.33 20.88 18.92
N LEU A 79 -9.58 20.92 18.45
CA LEU A 79 -10.72 21.43 19.24
C LEU A 79 -11.47 20.32 19.97
N TYR A 80 -11.55 19.14 19.36
CA TYR A 80 -12.25 17.97 19.89
C TYR A 80 -11.64 16.68 19.34
N ASP A 81 -11.94 15.57 20.00
CA ASP A 81 -11.49 14.24 19.55
C ASP A 81 -12.20 13.85 18.26
N GLU A 82 -11.47 13.90 17.16
CA GLU A 82 -11.93 13.47 15.84
C GLU A 82 -11.06 12.32 15.36
N ARG A 83 -11.62 11.15 15.31
CA ARG A 83 -10.91 9.96 14.87
C ARG A 83 -10.92 9.86 13.36
N ILE A 84 -9.75 9.61 12.77
CA ILE A 84 -9.57 9.34 11.34
C ILE A 84 -8.98 7.96 11.11
N TYR A 85 -9.18 7.43 9.92
CA TYR A 85 -8.52 6.23 9.42
C TYR A 85 -7.45 6.62 8.40
N ARG A 86 -6.20 6.26 8.67
CA ARG A 86 -5.07 6.36 7.73
C ARG A 86 -5.04 5.10 6.89
N THR A 87 -5.28 5.24 5.58
CA THR A 87 -5.47 4.08 4.71
C THR A 87 -4.15 3.40 4.31
N GLY A 88 -3.05 4.13 4.37
CA GLY A 88 -1.76 3.73 3.79
C GLY A 88 -1.73 3.82 2.26
N ASP A 89 -2.79 4.31 1.62
CA ASP A 89 -2.85 4.55 0.19
C ASP A 89 -2.39 5.99 -0.11
N LEU A 90 -1.54 6.15 -1.14
CA LEU A 90 -1.09 7.44 -1.63
C LEU A 90 -1.93 7.87 -2.83
N ALA A 91 -2.32 9.13 -2.84
CA ALA A 91 -3.05 9.75 -3.93
C ALA A 91 -2.60 11.20 -4.15
N LYS A 92 -3.10 11.80 -5.19
CA LYS A 92 -3.00 13.24 -5.48
C LYS A 92 -4.34 13.75 -5.98
N TYR A 93 -4.56 15.05 -5.92
CA TYR A 93 -5.68 15.68 -6.61
C TYR A 93 -5.32 15.95 -8.08
N ASP A 94 -6.27 15.73 -8.99
CA ASP A 94 -6.21 16.27 -10.35
C ASP A 94 -6.62 17.76 -10.38
N ALA A 95 -6.65 18.35 -11.58
CA ALA A 95 -7.03 19.75 -11.77
C ALA A 95 -8.51 20.03 -11.43
N GLU A 96 -9.36 19.00 -11.49
CA GLU A 96 -10.80 19.03 -11.20
C GLU A 96 -11.11 18.70 -9.74
N GLY A 97 -10.06 18.44 -8.93
CA GLY A 97 -10.17 18.10 -7.51
C GLY A 97 -10.65 16.68 -7.24
N ASN A 98 -10.48 15.76 -8.19
CA ASN A 98 -10.69 14.34 -7.94
C ASN A 98 -9.43 13.70 -7.40
N LEU A 99 -9.60 12.71 -6.55
CA LEU A 99 -8.49 11.87 -6.07
C LEU A 99 -8.05 10.89 -7.16
N VAL A 100 -6.76 10.89 -7.44
CA VAL A 100 -6.10 9.93 -8.34
C VAL A 100 -5.17 9.08 -7.52
N TYR A 101 -5.44 7.77 -7.47
CA TYR A 101 -4.61 6.81 -6.76
C TYR A 101 -3.21 6.69 -7.38
N ILE A 102 -2.18 6.58 -6.55
CA ILE A 102 -0.79 6.44 -6.98
C ILE A 102 -0.24 5.07 -6.61
N SER A 103 -0.19 4.77 -5.32
CA SER A 103 0.45 3.56 -4.79
C SER A 103 0.07 3.34 -3.32
N ARG A 104 0.66 2.32 -2.71
CA ARG A 104 0.64 2.13 -1.25
C ARG A 104 1.92 2.67 -0.61
N LYS A 105 1.76 3.23 0.60
CA LYS A 105 2.88 3.68 1.45
C LYS A 105 3.70 2.50 2.01
N ASP A 106 3.03 1.37 2.25
CA ASP A 106 3.57 0.19 2.94
C ASP A 106 4.03 -0.94 2.00
N PHE A 107 4.29 -0.64 0.73
CA PHE A 107 4.69 -1.62 -0.30
C PHE A 107 3.72 -2.80 -0.46
N GLN A 108 2.49 -2.67 0.03
CA GLN A 108 1.46 -3.66 -0.14
C GLN A 108 0.97 -3.68 -1.59
N ILE A 109 0.87 -4.86 -2.17
CA ILE A 109 0.50 -5.07 -3.57
C ILE A 109 -0.72 -5.98 -3.69
N LYS A 110 -1.38 -5.93 -4.87
CA LYS A 110 -2.29 -6.97 -5.32
C LYS A 110 -1.57 -7.87 -6.31
N HIS A 111 -1.44 -9.15 -6.01
CA HIS A 111 -0.82 -10.15 -6.87
C HIS A 111 -1.73 -11.37 -6.97
N LEU A 112 -2.13 -11.75 -8.18
CA LEU A 112 -3.04 -12.87 -8.46
C LEU A 112 -4.34 -12.82 -7.61
N GLY A 113 -4.90 -11.64 -7.40
CA GLY A 113 -6.11 -11.44 -6.59
C GLY A 113 -5.89 -11.45 -5.06
N HIS A 114 -4.68 -11.68 -4.60
CA HIS A 114 -4.30 -11.66 -3.19
C HIS A 114 -3.64 -10.34 -2.81
N ARG A 115 -3.93 -9.88 -1.59
CA ARG A 115 -3.24 -8.75 -0.97
C ARG A 115 -1.97 -9.27 -0.29
N ILE A 116 -0.81 -8.82 -0.73
CA ILE A 116 0.50 -9.29 -0.29
C ILE A 116 1.29 -8.12 0.29
N GLU A 117 1.91 -8.34 1.43
CA GLU A 117 2.92 -7.43 1.98
C GLU A 117 4.31 -7.97 1.56
N LEU A 118 5.06 -7.20 0.77
CA LEU A 118 6.39 -7.62 0.31
C LEU A 118 7.34 -7.88 1.49
N GLY A 119 7.16 -7.12 2.58
CA GLY A 119 7.90 -7.32 3.81
C GLY A 119 7.72 -8.70 4.45
N GLU A 120 6.57 -9.37 4.30
CA GLU A 120 6.39 -10.74 4.81
C GLU A 120 7.30 -11.73 4.06
N ILE A 121 7.50 -11.52 2.77
CA ILE A 121 8.42 -12.33 1.95
C ILE A 121 9.86 -12.09 2.41
N GLU A 122 10.22 -10.83 2.68
CA GLU A 122 11.56 -10.46 3.15
C GLU A 122 11.85 -11.04 4.53
N VAL A 123 10.90 -10.96 5.47
CA VAL A 123 11.02 -11.56 6.81
C VAL A 123 11.23 -13.06 6.70
N ALA A 124 10.43 -13.74 5.88
CA ALA A 124 10.58 -15.18 5.67
C ALA A 124 11.92 -15.54 5.01
N ALA A 125 12.42 -14.72 4.08
CA ALA A 125 13.71 -14.92 3.43
C ALA A 125 14.88 -14.68 4.39
N ASN A 126 14.82 -13.59 5.19
CA ASN A 126 15.87 -13.26 6.17
C ASN A 126 15.95 -14.28 7.31
N ALA A 127 14.90 -15.05 7.58
CA ALA A 127 14.90 -16.14 8.54
C ALA A 127 15.64 -17.42 8.05
N VAL A 128 16.05 -17.46 6.76
CA VAL A 128 16.78 -18.60 6.19
C VAL A 128 18.27 -18.48 6.49
N ASN A 129 18.85 -19.52 7.10
CA ASN A 129 20.27 -19.55 7.39
C ASN A 129 21.11 -19.31 6.13
N GLY A 130 22.11 -18.42 6.24
CA GLY A 130 22.98 -18.03 5.14
C GLY A 130 22.45 -16.87 4.29
N ILE A 131 21.31 -16.30 4.63
CA ILE A 131 20.85 -15.00 4.10
C ILE A 131 21.31 -13.90 5.07
N SER A 132 21.97 -12.87 4.54
CA SER A 132 22.39 -11.70 5.30
C SER A 132 21.33 -10.58 5.22
N ARG A 133 20.77 -10.36 4.03
CA ARG A 133 19.73 -9.36 3.78
C ARG A 133 18.94 -9.73 2.53
N SER A 134 17.65 -9.41 2.51
CA SER A 134 16.82 -9.56 1.32
C SER A 134 15.94 -8.34 1.07
N CYS A 135 15.55 -8.16 -0.18
CA CYS A 135 14.60 -7.15 -0.63
C CYS A 135 13.70 -7.76 -1.70
N CYS A 136 12.39 -7.59 -1.57
CA CYS A 136 11.42 -8.08 -2.50
C CYS A 136 10.81 -6.91 -3.29
N ILE A 137 10.77 -7.03 -4.62
CA ILE A 137 10.21 -6.03 -5.51
C ILE A 137 9.09 -6.67 -6.33
N TYR A 138 8.02 -5.91 -6.55
CA TYR A 138 6.96 -6.28 -7.47
C TYR A 138 7.10 -5.56 -8.81
N GLU A 139 7.29 -6.33 -9.87
CA GLU A 139 7.32 -5.84 -11.26
C GLU A 139 5.88 -5.88 -11.80
N ALA A 140 5.17 -4.74 -11.69
CA ALA A 140 3.74 -4.65 -12.01
C ALA A 140 3.41 -5.00 -13.48
N GLU A 141 4.23 -4.57 -14.43
CA GLU A 141 4.02 -4.84 -15.86
C GLU A 141 4.01 -6.33 -16.22
N LYS A 142 4.71 -7.15 -15.45
CA LYS A 142 4.82 -8.60 -15.65
C LYS A 142 4.18 -9.41 -14.55
N GLU A 143 3.54 -8.73 -13.59
CA GLU A 143 2.92 -9.33 -12.41
C GLU A 143 3.85 -10.34 -11.71
N ARG A 144 5.12 -9.94 -11.45
CA ARG A 144 6.14 -10.83 -10.90
C ARG A 144 6.73 -10.32 -9.60
N LEU A 145 6.94 -11.25 -8.67
CA LEU A 145 7.72 -11.06 -7.46
C LEU A 145 9.18 -11.38 -7.72
N LEU A 146 10.07 -10.41 -7.48
CA LEU A 146 11.51 -10.52 -7.61
C LEU A 146 12.14 -10.40 -6.23
N LEU A 147 12.88 -11.42 -5.79
CA LEU A 147 13.59 -11.41 -4.51
C LEU A 147 15.10 -11.26 -4.77
N PHE A 148 15.67 -10.17 -4.29
CA PHE A 148 17.11 -9.96 -4.25
C PHE A 148 17.62 -10.34 -2.86
N TYR A 149 18.77 -10.98 -2.77
CA TYR A 149 19.35 -11.37 -1.48
C TYR A 149 20.86 -11.40 -1.50
N THR A 150 21.47 -11.20 -0.33
CA THR A 150 22.90 -11.35 -0.08
C THR A 150 23.14 -12.48 0.93
N GLY A 151 24.35 -13.01 0.97
CA GLY A 151 24.73 -14.13 1.83
C GLY A 151 25.15 -15.36 1.05
N GLU A 152 25.36 -16.49 1.73
CA GLU A 152 25.90 -17.71 1.13
C GLU A 152 24.84 -18.77 0.79
N CYS A 153 23.56 -18.49 1.09
CA CYS A 153 22.48 -19.44 0.84
C CYS A 153 22.28 -19.71 -0.66
N GLU A 154 22.21 -20.98 -1.00
CA GLU A 154 21.88 -21.44 -2.35
C GLU A 154 20.42 -21.11 -2.71
N LYS A 155 20.17 -20.59 -3.94
CA LYS A 155 18.83 -20.26 -4.44
C LYS A 155 17.81 -21.40 -4.26
N ARG A 156 18.22 -22.65 -4.52
CA ARG A 156 17.34 -23.83 -4.37
C ARG A 156 16.89 -24.02 -2.93
N GLN A 157 17.80 -23.83 -1.99
CA GLN A 157 17.53 -23.95 -0.56
C GLN A 157 16.61 -22.84 -0.08
N LEU A 158 16.85 -21.59 -0.50
CA LEU A 158 16.00 -20.43 -0.21
C LEU A 158 14.55 -20.68 -0.67
N ILE A 159 14.36 -20.99 -1.95
CA ILE A 159 13.00 -21.22 -2.50
C ILE A 159 12.31 -22.41 -1.82
N LYS A 160 13.04 -23.49 -1.50
CA LYS A 160 12.47 -24.61 -0.74
C LYS A 160 11.98 -24.20 0.63
N ARG A 161 12.73 -23.34 1.34
CA ARG A 161 12.35 -22.83 2.67
C ARG A 161 11.14 -21.89 2.56
N LEU A 162 11.13 -20.97 1.59
CA LEU A 162 10.01 -20.09 1.38
C LEU A 162 8.70 -20.85 1.07
N ARG A 163 8.75 -21.92 0.26
CA ARG A 163 7.59 -22.78 -0.01
C ARG A 163 7.03 -23.49 1.22
N GLY A 164 7.84 -23.68 2.24
CA GLY A 164 7.40 -24.24 3.52
C GLY A 164 6.85 -23.22 4.51
N ALA A 165 7.11 -21.93 4.27
CA ALA A 165 6.77 -20.83 5.19
C ALA A 165 5.68 -19.89 4.66
N LEU A 166 5.53 -19.77 3.33
CA LEU A 166 4.65 -18.84 2.68
C LEU A 166 3.62 -19.53 1.79
N PRO A 167 2.44 -18.91 1.60
CA PRO A 167 1.46 -19.36 0.62
C PRO A 167 2.03 -19.37 -0.81
N PRO A 168 1.53 -20.23 -1.72
CA PRO A 168 2.06 -20.36 -3.08
C PRO A 168 2.11 -19.06 -3.89
N TYR A 169 1.14 -18.16 -3.71
CA TYR A 169 1.06 -16.88 -4.42
C TYR A 169 2.08 -15.83 -3.92
N MET A 170 2.75 -16.07 -2.78
CA MET A 170 3.82 -15.21 -2.24
C MET A 170 5.23 -15.72 -2.59
N ILE A 171 5.34 -16.84 -3.30
CA ILE A 171 6.65 -17.37 -3.68
C ILE A 171 7.23 -16.55 -4.82
N PRO A 172 8.43 -15.95 -4.66
CA PRO A 172 9.04 -15.16 -5.71
C PRO A 172 9.21 -15.93 -7.03
N ASN A 173 8.83 -15.30 -8.13
CA ASN A 173 9.02 -15.84 -9.48
C ASN A 173 10.51 -15.96 -9.82
N MET A 174 11.32 -15.04 -9.28
CA MET A 174 12.76 -15.01 -9.48
C MET A 174 13.45 -14.64 -8.16
N ALA A 175 14.53 -15.35 -7.83
CA ALA A 175 15.45 -14.99 -6.75
C ALA A 175 16.86 -14.80 -7.31
N LEU A 176 17.45 -13.64 -7.02
CA LEU A 176 18.76 -13.20 -7.50
C LEU A 176 19.68 -12.93 -6.33
N ARG A 177 20.83 -13.61 -6.33
CA ARG A 177 21.88 -13.35 -5.34
C ARG A 177 22.73 -12.17 -5.80
N LEU A 178 22.92 -11.21 -4.91
CA LEU A 178 23.78 -10.05 -5.12
C LEU A 178 25.03 -10.19 -4.24
N ALA A 179 26.14 -9.60 -4.66
CA ALA A 179 27.33 -9.50 -3.82
C ALA A 179 27.10 -8.53 -2.65
N GLU A 180 26.40 -7.42 -2.91
CA GLU A 180 26.04 -6.39 -1.95
C GLU A 180 24.66 -5.81 -2.31
N MET A 181 23.90 -5.40 -1.29
CA MET A 181 22.63 -4.67 -1.48
C MET A 181 22.94 -3.20 -1.75
N PRO A 182 22.28 -2.56 -2.73
CA PRO A 182 22.45 -1.14 -3.00
C PRO A 182 21.94 -0.26 -1.85
#